data_10f5a9c28c3686ed3dee381b5944702c
#
_entry.id   10f5a9c28c3686ed3dee381b5944702c
#
_cell.length_a   1.000
_cell.length_b   1.000
_cell.length_c   1.000
_cell.angle_alpha   90.00
_cell.angle_beta   90.00
_cell.angle_gamma   90.00
#
_symmetry.space_group_name_H-M   'P 1'
#
loop_
_entity.id
_entity.type
_entity.pdbx_description
1 polymer ?
#
loop_
_entity_poly.entity_id
_entity_poly.type
_entity_poly.pdbx_seq_one_letter_code
_entity_poly.pdbx_strand_id
1 'polypeptide(L)'
;MQMKGKWLRVGVIVSAIALIVVACGQETPTDAPPTEPPPPPAAVEPTEVVLTGSVSEGGKLYDKWWKVAGVDEPAEDHPLWSTQTDNTRSGDDTWRCKECHGWDYKGADGAYGSGSHFTGFAGVLGSAPGMSHGELLAWLDGTTDRDHDFSAMGDEAMGNLVVFLSEGLLDVGPFIDAETKAAVGADEANGKALYDGVCTACHGPDGRAINFHDADDPEYVGTVASGNPWEFIHKVRMGQPGAPMPSAIDNGWSMQDVVDVMAYAQTFPTEAPVGGDAPRGGRLYDKWWKEAGLDEPTEDNPVWARQTTNTRSGDDTWRCKECHGWDYQGAAGAYGSGSHFTGFPGLLGAAEKSIEDLIAQITGGTDPEHDFSAMAEADVLDLVAFLKEGLVDVSPFIDTETKAAIGGDAASGEALYMSTCTVCHGDDGRLINFHDPDDPEFVGNIAVDNPWEFIHKVRAGQPGTGMPSAIVNGWSMQDVIDVLTFAQGLPTDPP
;
A
#
# COMPACT_ATOMS: atom_id res chain seq x y z
N MET A 1 -59.71 -26.00 -5.54
CA MET A 1 -60.14 -27.38 -5.24
C MET A 1 -59.40 -27.84 -4.03
N GLN A 2 -60.14 -27.94 -2.94
CA GLN A 2 -59.64 -28.32 -1.60
C GLN A 2 -59.24 -29.79 -1.58
N MET A 3 -58.25 -30.21 -0.81
CA MET A 3 -58.46 -31.28 0.13
C MET A 3 -57.37 -31.29 1.23
N LYS A 4 -57.88 -31.23 2.45
CA LYS A 4 -57.21 -31.39 3.74
C LYS A 4 -56.95 -32.85 4.02
N GLY A 5 -55.85 -33.18 4.68
CA GLY A 5 -55.61 -34.49 5.30
C GLY A 5 -54.86 -34.38 6.63
N LYS A 6 -55.56 -34.73 7.68
CA LYS A 6 -55.20 -34.66 9.10
C LYS A 6 -54.66 -36.02 9.61
N TRP A 7 -53.95 -35.99 10.78
CA TRP A 7 -53.80 -36.98 11.86
C TRP A 7 -52.65 -37.98 11.69
N LEU A 8 -51.85 -38.31 12.69
CA LEU A 8 -52.16 -38.88 14.01
C LEU A 8 -50.92 -38.86 14.95
N ARG A 9 -51.13 -38.49 16.21
CA ARG A 9 -50.21 -38.67 17.33
C ARG A 9 -50.35 -40.06 17.87
N VAL A 10 -49.25 -40.76 18.24
CA VAL A 10 -49.26 -41.94 19.14
C VAL A 10 -48.22 -41.71 20.23
N GLY A 11 -48.71 -41.60 21.45
CA GLY A 11 -47.90 -41.63 22.65
C GLY A 11 -47.82 -43.08 23.18
N VAL A 12 -46.65 -43.45 23.67
CA VAL A 12 -46.50 -44.70 24.42
C VAL A 12 -45.95 -44.38 25.81
N ILE A 13 -46.74 -44.70 26.79
CA ILE A 13 -46.39 -44.73 28.22
C ILE A 13 -45.83 -46.13 28.53
N VAL A 14 -44.66 -46.20 29.18
CA VAL A 14 -44.22 -47.47 29.81
C VAL A 14 -43.96 -47.24 31.30
N SER A 15 -44.67 -48.02 32.06
CA SER A 15 -44.73 -48.03 33.53
C SER A 15 -43.49 -48.76 34.13
N ALA A 16 -43.08 -48.23 35.29
CA ALA A 16 -42.12 -48.85 36.18
C ALA A 16 -42.71 -50.05 36.95
N ILE A 17 -41.96 -51.09 37.07
CA ILE A 17 -42.23 -52.19 38.05
C ILE A 17 -41.02 -52.34 38.97
N ALA A 18 -41.20 -52.07 40.25
CA ALA A 18 -40.24 -52.34 41.31
C ALA A 18 -40.42 -53.74 41.82
N LEU A 19 -39.34 -54.50 41.89
CA LEU A 19 -39.29 -55.79 42.59
C LEU A 19 -38.32 -55.68 43.77
N ILE A 20 -38.92 -55.86 44.97
CA ILE A 20 -38.18 -55.97 46.23
C ILE A 20 -37.98 -57.44 46.45
N VAL A 21 -36.72 -57.93 46.64
CA VAL A 21 -36.36 -59.25 47.17
C VAL A 21 -35.56 -59.02 48.45
N VAL A 22 -36.09 -59.51 49.54
CA VAL A 22 -35.43 -59.66 50.86
C VAL A 22 -34.82 -61.02 50.94
N ALA A 23 -33.55 -61.14 51.24
CA ALA A 23 -32.95 -62.45 51.68
C ALA A 23 -31.87 -62.19 52.76
N CYS A 24 -32.03 -62.94 53.80
CA CYS A 24 -31.23 -62.93 55.04
C CYS A 24 -29.77 -63.42 54.86
N GLY A 25 -28.91 -62.81 55.56
CA GLY A 25 -27.73 -63.08 56.32
C GLY A 25 -26.87 -64.31 56.12
N GLN A 26 -25.56 -64.02 56.04
CA GLN A 26 -24.50 -64.85 56.69
C GLN A 26 -23.24 -63.95 56.81
N GLU A 27 -22.73 -63.84 58.04
CA GLU A 27 -21.44 -63.15 58.33
C GLU A 27 -20.29 -64.09 57.95
N THR A 28 -19.27 -63.58 57.28
CA THR A 28 -17.93 -64.17 57.15
C THR A 28 -16.86 -63.08 57.21
N PRO A 29 -15.64 -63.43 57.56
CA PRO A 29 -14.72 -62.49 58.26
C PRO A 29 -14.10 -61.46 57.41
N THR A 30 -13.78 -60.31 58.11
CA THR A 30 -13.14 -59.09 57.64
C THR A 30 -11.76 -59.33 57.03
N ASP A 31 -11.66 -59.21 55.69
CA ASP A 31 -10.41 -58.99 55.03
C ASP A 31 -10.18 -57.47 54.88
N ALA A 32 -8.95 -57.00 55.10
CA ALA A 32 -8.55 -55.61 54.99
C ALA A 32 -8.81 -55.15 53.57
N PRO A 33 -9.24 -53.84 53.39
CA PRO A 33 -9.48 -53.34 52.06
C PRO A 33 -8.19 -53.30 51.24
N PRO A 34 -8.23 -53.63 49.93
CA PRO A 34 -7.09 -53.47 49.05
C PRO A 34 -6.77 -51.96 48.91
N THR A 35 -5.50 -51.64 49.08
CA THR A 35 -4.96 -50.33 48.83
C THR A 35 -5.25 -49.98 47.39
N GLU A 36 -6.06 -48.95 47.18
CA GLU A 36 -6.34 -48.35 45.86
C GLU A 36 -5.01 -47.87 45.22
N PRO A 37 -4.72 -48.23 43.97
CA PRO A 37 -3.51 -47.74 43.32
C PRO A 37 -3.56 -46.18 43.26
N PRO A 38 -2.42 -45.51 43.38
CA PRO A 38 -2.38 -44.05 43.28
C PRO A 38 -3.02 -43.61 41.95
N PRO A 39 -3.80 -42.52 41.96
CA PRO A 39 -4.38 -41.98 40.72
C PRO A 39 -3.26 -41.74 39.71
N PRO A 40 -3.51 -42.00 38.40
CA PRO A 40 -2.54 -41.67 37.38
C PRO A 40 -2.20 -40.18 37.47
N PRO A 41 -0.95 -39.78 37.21
CA PRO A 41 -0.58 -38.37 37.20
C PRO A 41 -1.56 -37.64 36.29
N ALA A 42 -2.11 -36.53 36.79
CA ALA A 42 -2.97 -35.65 36.00
C ALA A 42 -2.28 -35.36 34.67
N ALA A 43 -2.97 -35.66 33.60
CA ALA A 43 -2.49 -35.24 32.28
C ALA A 43 -2.21 -33.75 32.37
N VAL A 44 -0.97 -33.34 32.13
CA VAL A 44 -0.63 -31.94 31.96
C VAL A 44 -1.34 -31.51 30.69
N GLU A 45 -2.40 -30.73 30.83
CA GLU A 45 -3.03 -30.11 29.65
C GLU A 45 -1.95 -29.32 28.92
N PRO A 46 -1.81 -29.47 27.59
CA PRO A 46 -0.85 -28.71 26.86
C PRO A 46 -1.13 -27.22 27.12
N THR A 47 -0.12 -26.48 27.55
CA THR A 47 -0.22 -25.06 27.77
C THR A 47 -0.57 -24.43 26.41
N GLU A 48 -1.74 -23.83 26.31
CA GLU A 48 -2.18 -23.17 25.08
C GLU A 48 -1.18 -22.05 24.73
N VAL A 49 -0.63 -22.11 23.53
CA VAL A 49 0.24 -21.06 23.01
C VAL A 49 -0.65 -19.90 22.61
N VAL A 50 -0.62 -18.82 23.39
CA VAL A 50 -1.31 -17.56 23.07
C VAL A 50 -0.28 -16.56 22.55
N LEU A 51 -0.39 -16.19 21.28
CA LEU A 51 0.44 -15.18 20.66
C LEU A 51 -0.25 -13.83 20.78
N THR A 52 0.54 -12.78 20.89
CA THR A 52 0.09 -11.40 20.78
C THR A 52 0.67 -10.81 19.49
N GLY A 53 -0.11 -10.03 18.77
CA GLY A 53 0.32 -9.45 17.50
C GLY A 53 -0.69 -8.41 17.00
N SER A 54 -0.41 -7.86 15.85
CA SER A 54 -1.26 -6.89 15.15
C SER A 54 -2.07 -7.58 14.04
N VAL A 55 -3.38 -7.43 14.09
CA VAL A 55 -4.28 -7.91 13.02
C VAL A 55 -3.96 -7.21 11.69
N SER A 56 -3.71 -5.90 11.70
CA SER A 56 -3.41 -5.13 10.50
C SER A 56 -2.07 -5.57 9.88
N GLU A 57 -1.01 -5.73 10.69
CA GLU A 57 0.26 -6.25 10.20
C GLU A 57 0.13 -7.69 9.67
N GLY A 58 -0.63 -8.55 10.35
CA GLY A 58 -0.93 -9.90 9.88
C GLY A 58 -1.66 -9.91 8.53
N GLY A 59 -2.59 -8.99 8.32
CA GLY A 59 -3.28 -8.83 7.03
C GLY A 59 -2.34 -8.36 5.92
N LYS A 60 -1.41 -7.45 6.19
CA LYS A 60 -0.35 -7.08 5.23
C LYS A 60 0.56 -8.26 4.88
N LEU A 61 0.89 -9.11 5.88
CA LEU A 61 1.66 -10.35 5.66
C LEU A 61 0.91 -11.34 4.76
N TYR A 62 -0.40 -11.47 4.93
CA TYR A 62 -1.25 -12.30 4.07
C TYR A 62 -1.17 -11.91 2.58
N ASP A 63 -0.98 -10.63 2.30
CA ASP A 63 -0.78 -10.14 0.94
C ASP A 63 0.65 -10.36 0.45
N LYS A 64 1.66 -9.72 1.08
CA LYS A 64 3.04 -9.74 0.60
C LYS A 64 4.02 -9.74 1.77
N TRP A 65 4.17 -10.93 2.38
CA TRP A 65 4.85 -11.11 3.66
C TRP A 65 6.32 -10.65 3.65
N TRP A 66 7.07 -10.85 2.57
CA TRP A 66 8.49 -10.45 2.50
C TRP A 66 8.69 -8.94 2.57
N LYS A 67 7.75 -8.15 2.03
CA LYS A 67 7.81 -6.69 2.14
C LYS A 67 7.57 -6.20 3.57
N VAL A 68 6.74 -6.90 4.34
CA VAL A 68 6.42 -6.57 5.74
C VAL A 68 7.50 -7.08 6.68
N ALA A 69 7.96 -8.32 6.47
CA ALA A 69 9.01 -8.95 7.26
C ALA A 69 10.41 -8.37 7.00
N GLY A 70 10.58 -7.59 5.92
CA GLY A 70 11.87 -6.99 5.55
C GLY A 70 12.92 -8.01 5.12
N VAL A 71 12.49 -9.08 4.45
CA VAL A 71 13.35 -10.13 3.92
C VAL A 71 13.35 -10.13 2.39
N ASP A 72 14.29 -10.84 1.79
CA ASP A 72 14.38 -10.96 0.34
C ASP A 72 13.11 -11.58 -0.25
N GLU A 73 12.73 -11.11 -1.41
CA GLU A 73 11.61 -11.62 -2.20
C GLU A 73 11.89 -13.04 -2.68
N PRO A 74 10.95 -13.98 -2.57
CA PRO A 74 11.11 -15.33 -3.10
C PRO A 74 11.34 -15.34 -4.61
N ALA A 75 12.40 -16.01 -5.07
CA ALA A 75 12.76 -16.05 -6.48
C ALA A 75 12.15 -17.23 -7.25
N GLU A 76 11.80 -18.31 -6.55
CA GLU A 76 11.26 -19.53 -7.13
C GLU A 76 9.76 -19.65 -6.78
N ASP A 77 9.04 -20.48 -7.53
CA ASP A 77 7.64 -20.78 -7.24
C ASP A 77 7.50 -21.49 -5.86
N HIS A 78 6.40 -21.19 -5.18
CA HIS A 78 6.04 -21.89 -3.95
C HIS A 78 5.88 -23.42 -4.21
N PRO A 79 6.41 -24.31 -3.35
CA PRO A 79 6.39 -25.76 -3.60
C PRO A 79 5.01 -26.33 -3.91
N LEU A 80 3.96 -25.90 -3.21
CA LEU A 80 2.58 -26.31 -3.47
C LEU A 80 2.02 -25.82 -4.79
N TRP A 81 2.62 -24.77 -5.42
CA TRP A 81 2.12 -24.21 -6.67
C TRP A 81 2.10 -25.22 -7.81
N SER A 82 3.04 -26.16 -7.81
CA SER A 82 3.12 -27.23 -8.80
C SER A 82 1.96 -28.24 -8.72
N THR A 83 1.15 -28.19 -7.68
CA THR A 83 -0.01 -29.11 -7.49
C THR A 83 -1.28 -28.62 -8.20
N GLN A 84 -1.30 -27.37 -8.70
CA GLN A 84 -2.37 -26.79 -9.50
C GLN A 84 -1.90 -26.53 -10.94
N THR A 85 -2.80 -26.37 -11.88
CA THR A 85 -2.49 -26.20 -13.32
C THR A 85 -3.28 -25.08 -14.00
N ASP A 86 -4.18 -24.44 -13.27
CA ASP A 86 -5.14 -23.48 -13.85
C ASP A 86 -4.61 -22.05 -13.77
N ASN A 87 -3.94 -21.68 -12.68
CA ASN A 87 -3.35 -20.36 -12.52
C ASN A 87 -1.89 -20.36 -13.02
N THR A 88 -1.56 -19.41 -13.90
CA THR A 88 -0.27 -19.33 -14.60
C THR A 88 0.72 -18.36 -13.98
N ARG A 89 0.43 -17.81 -12.80
CA ARG A 89 1.40 -16.97 -12.07
C ARG A 89 2.64 -17.74 -11.69
N SER A 90 3.74 -17.03 -11.48
CA SER A 90 5.04 -17.62 -11.14
C SER A 90 5.83 -16.70 -10.19
N GLY A 91 6.93 -17.21 -9.64
CA GLY A 91 7.84 -16.47 -8.76
C GLY A 91 7.17 -16.05 -7.45
N ASP A 92 7.45 -14.82 -7.02
CA ASP A 92 6.99 -14.27 -5.75
C ASP A 92 5.47 -14.23 -5.59
N ASP A 93 4.71 -14.03 -6.67
CA ASP A 93 3.24 -14.05 -6.62
C ASP A 93 2.70 -15.37 -6.04
N THR A 94 3.37 -16.49 -6.32
CA THR A 94 2.94 -17.82 -5.82
C THR A 94 3.10 -17.99 -4.31
N TRP A 95 3.84 -17.10 -3.65
CA TRP A 95 4.07 -17.08 -2.20
C TRP A 95 3.10 -16.18 -1.43
N ARG A 96 2.20 -15.51 -2.12
CA ARG A 96 1.19 -14.67 -1.49
C ARG A 96 0.01 -15.53 -1.05
N CYS A 97 -0.31 -15.50 0.24
CA CYS A 97 -1.42 -16.32 0.79
C CYS A 97 -2.72 -16.09 0.02
N LYS A 98 -2.98 -14.85 -0.42
CA LYS A 98 -4.14 -14.47 -1.19
C LYS A 98 -4.24 -15.14 -2.58
N GLU A 99 -3.14 -15.61 -3.16
CA GLU A 99 -3.19 -16.29 -4.46
C GLU A 99 -3.79 -17.69 -4.33
N CYS A 100 -3.56 -18.37 -3.20
CA CYS A 100 -4.14 -19.67 -2.92
C CYS A 100 -5.52 -19.56 -2.25
N HIS A 101 -5.65 -18.66 -1.27
CA HIS A 101 -6.81 -18.60 -0.37
C HIS A 101 -7.81 -17.48 -0.71
N GLY A 102 -7.52 -16.64 -1.71
CA GLY A 102 -8.38 -15.54 -2.18
C GLY A 102 -8.36 -14.32 -1.25
N TRP A 103 -8.74 -13.17 -1.79
CA TRP A 103 -8.95 -11.95 -1.00
C TRP A 103 -10.22 -11.99 -0.13
N ASP A 104 -11.14 -12.90 -0.46
CA ASP A 104 -12.34 -13.20 0.36
C ASP A 104 -12.10 -14.30 1.39
N TYR A 105 -10.88 -14.85 1.44
CA TYR A 105 -10.44 -15.93 2.32
C TYR A 105 -11.17 -17.26 2.11
N LYS A 106 -11.93 -17.41 1.01
CA LYS A 106 -12.75 -18.60 0.72
C LYS A 106 -12.10 -19.54 -0.30
N GLY A 107 -10.99 -19.13 -0.92
CA GLY A 107 -10.27 -19.91 -1.92
C GLY A 107 -11.19 -20.39 -3.05
N ALA A 108 -11.16 -21.68 -3.34
CA ALA A 108 -11.97 -22.28 -4.41
C ALA A 108 -13.50 -22.19 -4.19
N ASP A 109 -13.94 -21.96 -2.96
CA ASP A 109 -15.38 -21.85 -2.62
C ASP A 109 -15.89 -20.40 -2.65
N GLY A 110 -15.05 -19.44 -3.01
CA GLY A 110 -15.36 -18.01 -3.00
C GLY A 110 -15.34 -17.34 -4.37
N ALA A 111 -15.08 -16.04 -4.37
CA ALA A 111 -15.00 -15.21 -5.56
C ALA A 111 -13.91 -15.68 -6.54
N TYR A 112 -12.91 -16.41 -6.04
CA TYR A 112 -11.78 -16.95 -6.79
C TYR A 112 -11.97 -18.41 -7.19
N GLY A 113 -13.18 -18.95 -7.07
CA GLY A 113 -13.56 -20.32 -7.45
C GLY A 113 -13.59 -20.58 -8.96
N SER A 114 -13.25 -19.60 -9.79
CA SER A 114 -13.16 -19.72 -11.26
C SER A 114 -12.33 -18.59 -11.86
N GLY A 115 -11.99 -18.71 -13.15
CA GLY A 115 -11.25 -17.68 -13.90
C GLY A 115 -9.74 -17.76 -13.70
N SER A 116 -9.01 -16.70 -14.08
CA SER A 116 -7.53 -16.66 -14.10
C SER A 116 -6.87 -16.75 -12.72
N HIS A 117 -7.61 -16.52 -11.66
CA HIS A 117 -7.14 -16.62 -10.27
C HIS A 117 -7.45 -17.97 -9.60
N PHE A 118 -8.16 -18.85 -10.29
CA PHE A 118 -8.51 -20.15 -9.72
C PHE A 118 -7.27 -21.02 -9.53
N THR A 119 -7.15 -21.61 -8.33
CA THR A 119 -6.06 -22.52 -7.98
C THR A 119 -6.56 -23.86 -7.43
N GLY A 120 -7.84 -23.93 -7.05
CA GLY A 120 -8.43 -25.12 -6.41
C GLY A 120 -8.09 -25.27 -4.93
N PHE A 121 -7.25 -24.39 -4.35
CA PHE A 121 -6.92 -24.46 -2.91
C PHE A 121 -8.10 -24.01 -2.05
N ALA A 122 -8.21 -24.62 -0.87
CA ALA A 122 -9.27 -24.28 0.09
C ALA A 122 -9.05 -22.90 0.71
N GLY A 123 -10.14 -22.23 1.10
CA GLY A 123 -10.08 -21.00 1.87
C GLY A 123 -9.73 -21.22 3.35
N VAL A 124 -9.36 -20.14 4.04
CA VAL A 124 -8.99 -20.13 5.45
C VAL A 124 -10.10 -19.61 6.36
N LEU A 125 -11.10 -18.92 5.82
CA LEU A 125 -12.18 -18.27 6.58
C LEU A 125 -12.96 -19.23 7.48
N GLY A 126 -13.23 -20.46 6.99
CA GLY A 126 -14.02 -21.44 7.71
C GLY A 126 -13.22 -22.29 8.70
N SER A 127 -11.90 -22.36 8.57
CA SER A 127 -11.03 -23.25 9.33
C SER A 127 -10.14 -22.51 10.33
N ALA A 128 -9.47 -21.46 9.92
CA ALA A 128 -8.44 -20.81 10.72
C ALA A 128 -8.96 -20.20 12.05
N PRO A 129 -10.11 -19.52 12.11
CA PRO A 129 -10.62 -18.98 13.37
C PRO A 129 -10.97 -20.02 14.45
N GLY A 130 -11.09 -21.29 14.06
CA GLY A 130 -11.37 -22.41 14.97
C GLY A 130 -10.13 -23.14 15.47
N MET A 131 -8.95 -22.79 14.96
CA MET A 131 -7.67 -23.40 15.34
C MET A 131 -7.02 -22.64 16.50
N SER A 132 -6.29 -23.36 17.34
CA SER A 132 -5.39 -22.72 18.32
C SER A 132 -4.22 -22.03 17.61
N HIS A 133 -3.58 -21.06 18.27
CA HIS A 133 -2.39 -20.40 17.73
C HIS A 133 -1.25 -21.38 17.45
N GLY A 134 -1.12 -22.44 18.27
CA GLY A 134 -0.14 -23.49 18.04
C GLY A 134 -0.40 -24.32 16.78
N GLU A 135 -1.67 -24.63 16.47
CA GLU A 135 -2.05 -25.32 15.24
C GLU A 135 -1.82 -24.42 14.00
N LEU A 136 -2.16 -23.14 14.08
CA LEU A 136 -1.89 -22.19 12.99
C LEU A 136 -0.38 -22.04 12.73
N LEU A 137 0.44 -21.94 13.79
CA LEU A 137 1.90 -21.93 13.64
C LEU A 137 2.41 -23.19 12.96
N ALA A 138 1.91 -24.38 13.37
CA ALA A 138 2.33 -25.66 12.80
C ALA A 138 1.98 -25.78 11.29
N TRP A 139 0.96 -25.08 10.83
CA TRP A 139 0.66 -24.95 9.41
C TRP A 139 1.63 -23.99 8.70
N LEU A 140 2.01 -22.89 9.34
CA LEU A 140 2.82 -21.83 8.73
C LEU A 140 4.33 -22.15 8.73
N ASP A 141 4.80 -22.98 9.66
CA ASP A 141 6.23 -23.33 9.79
C ASP A 141 6.62 -24.67 9.12
N GLY A 142 5.72 -25.22 8.30
CA GLY A 142 5.96 -26.49 7.62
C GLY A 142 5.87 -27.76 8.51
N THR A 143 5.48 -27.63 9.80
CA THR A 143 5.35 -28.78 10.70
C THR A 143 4.18 -29.67 10.29
N THR A 144 3.06 -29.10 9.88
CA THR A 144 1.87 -29.86 9.42
C THR A 144 2.01 -30.29 7.97
N ASP A 145 2.48 -29.40 7.09
CA ASP A 145 2.76 -29.66 5.68
C ASP A 145 4.11 -29.01 5.31
N ARG A 146 5.11 -29.83 4.98
CA ARG A 146 6.48 -29.38 4.70
C ARG A 146 6.58 -28.47 3.48
N ASP A 147 5.64 -28.58 2.56
CA ASP A 147 5.61 -27.74 1.36
C ASP A 147 4.88 -26.41 1.61
N HIS A 148 4.23 -26.24 2.78
CA HIS A 148 3.59 -25.01 3.26
C HIS A 148 4.44 -24.37 4.37
N ASP A 149 5.68 -24.00 4.06
CA ASP A 149 6.66 -23.45 5.00
C ASP A 149 6.95 -21.97 4.71
N PHE A 150 6.49 -21.12 5.61
CA PHE A 150 6.70 -19.66 5.61
C PHE A 150 7.62 -19.20 6.74
N SER A 151 8.37 -20.11 7.37
CA SER A 151 9.26 -19.80 8.50
C SER A 151 10.31 -18.71 8.18
N ALA A 152 10.62 -18.51 6.90
CA ALA A 152 11.50 -17.44 6.43
C ALA A 152 11.02 -16.01 6.82
N MET A 153 9.73 -15.82 7.12
CA MET A 153 9.21 -14.52 7.59
C MET A 153 9.61 -14.18 9.04
N GLY A 154 10.04 -15.17 9.81
CA GLY A 154 10.47 -15.02 11.22
C GLY A 154 9.32 -15.01 12.22
N ASP A 155 9.66 -15.22 13.50
CA ASP A 155 8.68 -15.48 14.57
C ASP A 155 7.70 -14.33 14.81
N GLU A 156 8.15 -13.09 14.75
CA GLU A 156 7.30 -11.91 14.97
C GLU A 156 6.24 -11.78 13.86
N ALA A 157 6.67 -11.91 12.60
CA ALA A 157 5.76 -11.85 11.46
C ALA A 157 4.78 -13.03 11.47
N MET A 158 5.25 -14.25 11.77
CA MET A 158 4.35 -15.41 11.95
C MET A 158 3.34 -15.17 13.07
N GLY A 159 3.76 -14.57 14.19
CA GLY A 159 2.86 -14.20 15.28
C GLY A 159 1.75 -13.25 14.83
N ASN A 160 2.09 -12.19 14.10
CA ASN A 160 1.11 -11.26 13.54
C ASN A 160 0.16 -11.95 12.55
N LEU A 161 0.68 -12.82 11.67
CA LEU A 161 -0.14 -13.57 10.71
C LEU A 161 -1.10 -14.54 11.42
N VAL A 162 -0.66 -15.23 12.48
CA VAL A 162 -1.52 -16.09 13.29
C VAL A 162 -2.65 -15.29 13.94
N VAL A 163 -2.36 -14.12 14.51
CA VAL A 163 -3.39 -13.25 15.10
C VAL A 163 -4.39 -12.79 14.03
N PHE A 164 -3.92 -12.42 12.83
CA PHE A 164 -4.82 -12.11 11.72
C PHE A 164 -5.70 -13.30 11.32
N LEU A 165 -5.14 -14.50 11.21
CA LEU A 165 -5.88 -15.72 10.82
C LEU A 165 -6.91 -16.14 11.88
N SER A 166 -6.64 -15.90 13.17
CA SER A 166 -7.56 -16.24 14.26
C SER A 166 -8.63 -15.19 14.52
N GLU A 167 -8.31 -13.89 14.36
CA GLU A 167 -9.17 -12.78 14.82
C GLU A 167 -9.53 -11.79 13.71
N GLY A 168 -8.70 -11.69 12.65
CA GLY A 168 -8.84 -10.66 11.61
C GLY A 168 -9.67 -11.06 10.40
N LEU A 169 -9.92 -12.36 10.19
CA LEU A 169 -10.72 -12.85 9.07
C LEU A 169 -12.20 -12.46 9.23
N LEU A 170 -12.79 -11.99 8.15
CA LEU A 170 -14.20 -11.61 8.11
C LEU A 170 -14.83 -12.08 6.79
N ASP A 171 -16.05 -12.62 6.85
CA ASP A 171 -16.83 -12.85 5.64
C ASP A 171 -17.31 -11.53 5.05
N VAL A 172 -16.71 -11.15 3.94
CA VAL A 172 -17.03 -9.91 3.21
C VAL A 172 -18.14 -10.11 2.17
N GLY A 173 -18.58 -11.35 1.95
CA GLY A 173 -19.64 -11.67 0.99
C GLY A 173 -20.94 -10.89 1.17
N PRO A 174 -21.43 -10.64 2.38
CA PRO A 174 -22.65 -9.83 2.60
C PRO A 174 -22.57 -8.38 2.13
N PHE A 175 -21.36 -7.84 1.92
CA PHE A 175 -21.11 -6.44 1.57
C PHE A 175 -20.84 -6.21 0.10
N ILE A 176 -20.75 -7.30 -0.70
CA ILE A 176 -20.45 -7.24 -2.13
C ILE A 176 -21.49 -8.06 -2.88
N ASP A 177 -22.14 -7.46 -3.86
CA ASP A 177 -22.96 -8.20 -4.81
C ASP A 177 -22.04 -9.05 -5.70
N ALA A 178 -22.20 -10.36 -5.64
CA ALA A 178 -21.28 -11.29 -6.32
C ALA A 178 -21.35 -11.23 -7.85
N GLU A 179 -22.45 -10.75 -8.42
CA GLU A 179 -22.64 -10.66 -9.87
C GLU A 179 -22.11 -9.32 -10.42
N THR A 180 -22.45 -8.23 -9.76
CA THR A 180 -22.11 -6.87 -10.20
C THR A 180 -20.84 -6.31 -9.56
N LYS A 181 -20.34 -6.94 -8.50
CA LYS A 181 -19.24 -6.48 -7.65
C LYS A 181 -19.52 -5.17 -6.91
N ALA A 182 -20.73 -4.66 -6.96
CA ALA A 182 -21.11 -3.42 -6.29
C ALA A 182 -21.15 -3.57 -4.76
N ALA A 183 -20.89 -2.47 -4.06
CA ALA A 183 -21.06 -2.37 -2.63
C ALA A 183 -22.54 -2.54 -2.25
N VAL A 184 -22.82 -3.31 -1.19
CA VAL A 184 -24.17 -3.57 -0.70
C VAL A 184 -24.38 -2.87 0.64
N GLY A 185 -25.45 -2.08 0.74
CA GLY A 185 -25.85 -1.43 1.99
C GLY A 185 -24.95 -0.26 2.42
N ALA A 186 -24.26 0.35 1.47
CA ALA A 186 -23.31 1.44 1.70
C ALA A 186 -23.98 2.82 1.77
N ASP A 187 -23.35 3.74 2.51
CA ASP A 187 -23.61 5.19 2.48
C ASP A 187 -22.44 5.87 1.75
N GLU A 188 -22.62 6.18 0.47
CA GLU A 188 -21.62 6.83 -0.38
C GLU A 188 -21.21 8.21 0.16
N ALA A 189 -22.12 8.95 0.81
CA ALA A 189 -21.81 10.26 1.36
C ALA A 189 -20.87 10.15 2.58
N ASN A 190 -21.06 9.15 3.45
CA ASN A 190 -20.12 8.83 4.52
C ASN A 190 -18.78 8.35 3.93
N GLY A 191 -18.82 7.49 2.90
CA GLY A 191 -17.62 7.02 2.19
C GLY A 191 -16.80 8.17 1.63
N LYS A 192 -17.47 9.17 1.01
CA LYS A 192 -16.79 10.39 0.54
C LYS A 192 -16.10 11.15 1.67
N ALA A 193 -16.80 11.36 2.79
CA ALA A 193 -16.23 12.12 3.92
C ALA A 193 -14.98 11.41 4.51
N LEU A 194 -15.02 10.08 4.62
CA LEU A 194 -13.89 9.27 5.08
C LEU A 194 -12.73 9.29 4.08
N TYR A 195 -13.03 9.14 2.79
CA TYR A 195 -12.02 9.18 1.74
C TYR A 195 -11.33 10.55 1.68
N ASP A 196 -12.10 11.64 1.68
CA ASP A 196 -11.57 13.00 1.68
C ASP A 196 -10.67 13.28 2.89
N GLY A 197 -11.03 12.71 4.06
CA GLY A 197 -10.31 12.92 5.31
C GLY A 197 -9.02 12.11 5.45
N VAL A 198 -8.91 10.96 4.78
CA VAL A 198 -7.79 10.02 5.00
C VAL A 198 -7.06 9.62 3.72
N CYS A 199 -7.80 9.34 2.64
CA CYS A 199 -7.23 8.70 1.45
C CYS A 199 -6.72 9.69 0.40
N THR A 200 -7.38 10.85 0.29
CA THR A 200 -7.11 11.87 -0.74
C THR A 200 -5.65 12.34 -0.72
N ALA A 201 -5.04 12.41 0.47
CA ALA A 201 -3.65 12.86 0.63
C ALA A 201 -2.63 12.03 -0.20
N CYS A 202 -2.91 10.74 -0.42
CA CYS A 202 -2.05 9.87 -1.19
C CYS A 202 -2.65 9.52 -2.55
N HIS A 203 -3.96 9.25 -2.60
CA HIS A 203 -4.61 8.71 -3.79
C HIS A 203 -5.25 9.79 -4.69
N GLY A 204 -5.27 11.06 -4.22
CA GLY A 204 -5.93 12.16 -4.92
C GLY A 204 -7.44 12.15 -4.77
N PRO A 205 -8.12 13.24 -5.17
CA PRO A 205 -9.56 13.39 -5.00
C PRO A 205 -10.39 12.45 -5.87
N ASP A 206 -9.81 11.91 -6.94
CA ASP A 206 -10.43 10.99 -7.89
C ASP A 206 -9.77 9.60 -7.92
N GLY A 207 -8.88 9.32 -6.97
CA GLY A 207 -8.21 8.03 -6.81
C GLY A 207 -7.12 7.71 -7.82
N ARG A 208 -6.66 8.67 -8.66
CA ARG A 208 -5.71 8.43 -9.76
C ARG A 208 -4.31 9.01 -9.56
N ALA A 209 -4.00 9.51 -8.35
CA ALA A 209 -2.66 10.05 -8.08
C ALA A 209 -1.56 8.99 -8.00
N ILE A 210 -1.93 7.73 -7.78
CA ILE A 210 -1.00 6.59 -7.77
C ILE A 210 -1.51 5.56 -8.78
N ASN A 211 -0.68 5.23 -9.77
CA ASN A 211 -0.89 4.05 -10.61
C ASN A 211 -0.27 2.83 -9.90
N PHE A 212 -1.05 1.79 -9.68
CA PHE A 212 -0.64 0.58 -8.95
C PHE A 212 -0.01 -0.49 -9.87
N HIS A 213 -0.08 -0.29 -11.18
CA HIS A 213 0.42 -1.21 -12.19
C HIS A 213 1.26 -0.47 -13.24
N ASP A 214 1.49 -1.05 -14.40
CA ASP A 214 2.30 -0.47 -15.45
C ASP A 214 1.57 0.68 -16.18
N ALA A 215 2.34 1.54 -16.86
CA ALA A 215 1.79 2.66 -17.61
C ALA A 215 0.88 2.23 -18.79
N ASP A 216 1.18 1.06 -19.38
CA ASP A 216 0.40 0.51 -20.50
C ASP A 216 -0.88 -0.22 -20.04
N ASP A 217 -0.98 -0.58 -18.77
CA ASP A 217 -2.14 -1.21 -18.14
C ASP A 217 -2.37 -0.59 -16.75
N PRO A 218 -2.77 0.67 -16.68
CA PRO A 218 -2.83 1.42 -15.43
C PRO A 218 -3.95 0.92 -14.52
N GLU A 219 -3.66 0.82 -13.24
CA GLU A 219 -4.61 0.44 -12.20
C GLU A 219 -4.68 1.53 -11.12
N TYR A 220 -5.89 1.93 -10.78
CA TYR A 220 -6.17 3.01 -9.83
C TYR A 220 -7.14 2.56 -8.74
N VAL A 221 -7.43 3.43 -7.78
CA VAL A 221 -8.40 3.16 -6.70
C VAL A 221 -9.76 2.70 -7.27
N GLY A 222 -10.28 3.39 -8.29
CA GLY A 222 -11.54 3.03 -8.94
C GLY A 222 -11.50 1.68 -9.64
N THR A 223 -10.36 1.34 -10.27
CA THR A 223 -10.15 0.06 -10.94
C THR A 223 -10.20 -1.09 -9.93
N VAL A 224 -9.47 -0.97 -8.81
CA VAL A 224 -9.47 -2.00 -7.76
C VAL A 224 -10.84 -2.11 -7.10
N ALA A 225 -11.48 -0.98 -6.75
CA ALA A 225 -12.78 -0.98 -6.09
C ALA A 225 -13.88 -1.66 -6.94
N SER A 226 -13.86 -1.43 -8.26
CA SER A 226 -14.86 -1.98 -9.19
C SER A 226 -14.49 -3.38 -9.70
N GLY A 227 -13.19 -3.60 -9.99
CA GLY A 227 -12.70 -4.85 -10.57
C GLY A 227 -12.50 -5.96 -9.54
N ASN A 228 -12.01 -5.62 -8.35
CA ASN A 228 -11.68 -6.56 -7.28
C ASN A 228 -12.05 -5.98 -5.89
N PRO A 229 -13.36 -5.82 -5.58
CA PRO A 229 -13.79 -5.22 -4.31
C PRO A 229 -13.33 -6.00 -3.06
N TRP A 230 -13.06 -7.29 -3.18
CA TRP A 230 -12.50 -8.11 -2.10
C TRP A 230 -11.07 -7.66 -1.73
N GLU A 231 -10.24 -7.40 -2.73
CA GLU A 231 -8.92 -6.81 -2.56
C GLU A 231 -9.02 -5.41 -1.97
N PHE A 232 -9.90 -4.57 -2.51
CA PHE A 232 -10.13 -3.23 -2.01
C PHE A 232 -10.44 -3.23 -0.51
N ILE A 233 -11.41 -4.06 -0.07
CA ILE A 233 -11.76 -4.19 1.35
C ILE A 233 -10.56 -4.65 2.17
N HIS A 234 -9.81 -5.64 1.70
CA HIS A 234 -8.62 -6.11 2.40
C HIS A 234 -7.58 -4.99 2.58
N LYS A 235 -7.25 -4.27 1.50
CA LYS A 235 -6.28 -3.18 1.50
C LYS A 235 -6.70 -2.02 2.41
N VAL A 236 -7.96 -1.61 2.36
CA VAL A 236 -8.47 -0.54 3.25
C VAL A 236 -8.45 -0.99 4.71
N ARG A 237 -8.84 -2.24 4.99
CA ARG A 237 -8.83 -2.77 6.37
C ARG A 237 -7.44 -2.89 6.95
N MET A 238 -6.47 -3.38 6.20
CA MET A 238 -5.14 -3.77 6.71
C MET A 238 -4.04 -2.77 6.36
N GLY A 239 -4.19 -2.01 5.30
CA GLY A 239 -3.12 -1.21 4.70
C GLY A 239 -2.39 -1.95 3.58
N GLN A 240 -1.36 -1.30 3.00
CA GLN A 240 -0.55 -1.82 1.90
C GLN A 240 0.82 -2.29 2.41
N PRO A 241 1.27 -3.52 2.08
CA PRO A 241 2.61 -3.99 2.39
C PRO A 241 3.70 -3.05 1.87
N GLY A 242 4.63 -2.67 2.75
CA GLY A 242 5.77 -1.82 2.40
C GLY A 242 5.44 -0.36 2.06
N ALA A 243 4.21 0.09 2.32
CA ALA A 243 3.78 1.47 2.13
C ALA A 243 3.10 2.01 3.39
N PRO A 244 3.14 3.32 3.63
CA PRO A 244 2.53 3.95 4.80
C PRO A 244 1.00 4.14 4.66
N MET A 245 0.31 3.22 3.99
CA MET A 245 -1.14 3.26 3.87
C MET A 245 -1.80 2.95 5.22
N PRO A 246 -2.60 3.88 5.78
CA PRO A 246 -3.27 3.66 7.06
C PRO A 246 -4.25 2.46 6.99
N SER A 247 -4.33 1.71 8.09
CA SER A 247 -5.28 0.63 8.25
C SER A 247 -6.59 1.16 8.84
N ALA A 248 -7.73 0.75 8.30
CA ALA A 248 -9.04 1.06 8.88
C ALA A 248 -9.19 0.48 10.30
N ILE A 249 -8.59 -0.69 10.56
CA ILE A 249 -8.59 -1.31 11.90
C ILE A 249 -7.86 -0.44 12.90
N ASP A 250 -6.67 0.05 12.57
CA ASP A 250 -5.87 0.88 13.47
C ASP A 250 -6.50 2.27 13.67
N ASN A 251 -7.24 2.77 12.68
CA ASN A 251 -8.04 3.99 12.76
C ASN A 251 -9.38 3.81 13.50
N GLY A 252 -9.72 2.58 13.91
CA GLY A 252 -10.97 2.28 14.60
C GLY A 252 -12.21 2.36 13.72
N TRP A 253 -12.08 2.23 12.41
CA TRP A 253 -13.19 2.21 11.48
C TRP A 253 -13.97 0.91 11.58
N SER A 254 -15.28 1.03 11.48
CA SER A 254 -16.18 -0.12 11.37
C SER A 254 -16.09 -0.75 9.98
N MET A 255 -16.61 -1.98 9.84
CA MET A 255 -16.73 -2.60 8.51
C MET A 255 -17.67 -1.80 7.59
N GLN A 256 -18.68 -1.14 8.17
CA GLN A 256 -19.58 -0.26 7.40
C GLN A 256 -18.82 0.92 6.79
N ASP A 257 -17.92 1.55 7.56
CA ASP A 257 -17.07 2.65 7.04
C ASP A 257 -16.21 2.18 5.84
N VAL A 258 -15.66 0.98 5.90
CA VAL A 258 -14.89 0.39 4.80
C VAL A 258 -15.75 0.16 3.56
N VAL A 259 -16.99 -0.33 3.74
CA VAL A 259 -17.95 -0.55 2.65
C VAL A 259 -18.43 0.77 2.06
N ASP A 260 -18.63 1.78 2.88
CA ASP A 260 -19.01 3.13 2.45
C ASP A 260 -17.91 3.76 1.58
N VAL A 261 -16.64 3.65 2.02
CA VAL A 261 -15.48 4.10 1.22
C VAL A 261 -15.36 3.32 -0.08
N MET A 262 -15.65 2.01 -0.08
CA MET A 262 -15.66 1.20 -1.31
C MET A 262 -16.72 1.70 -2.30
N ALA A 263 -17.94 1.96 -1.83
CA ALA A 263 -19.02 2.48 -2.67
C ALA A 263 -18.64 3.81 -3.32
N TYR A 264 -18.07 4.73 -2.54
CA TYR A 264 -17.57 6.00 -3.09
C TYR A 264 -16.42 5.78 -4.09
N ALA A 265 -15.46 4.92 -3.77
CA ALA A 265 -14.34 4.60 -4.66
C ALA A 265 -14.80 3.92 -5.97
N GLN A 266 -15.93 3.20 -5.96
CA GLN A 266 -16.55 2.62 -7.17
C GLN A 266 -17.11 3.68 -8.14
N THR A 267 -17.26 4.93 -7.69
CA THR A 267 -17.63 6.06 -8.58
C THR A 267 -16.43 6.68 -9.29
N PHE A 268 -15.21 6.30 -8.95
CA PHE A 268 -14.01 6.90 -9.51
C PHE A 268 -13.72 6.40 -10.93
N PRO A 269 -13.02 7.24 -11.73
CA PRO A 269 -12.53 6.83 -13.03
C PRO A 269 -11.60 5.60 -12.91
N THR A 270 -11.73 4.69 -13.87
CA THR A 270 -10.89 3.48 -13.98
C THR A 270 -9.79 3.60 -15.03
N GLU A 271 -9.86 4.65 -15.86
CA GLU A 271 -8.91 4.90 -16.94
C GLU A 271 -7.91 5.98 -16.55
N ALA A 272 -6.75 5.96 -17.19
CA ALA A 272 -5.76 7.00 -17.04
C ALA A 272 -6.34 8.40 -17.37
N PRO A 273 -5.85 9.49 -16.73
CA PRO A 273 -6.29 10.83 -17.05
C PRO A 273 -6.12 11.13 -18.56
N VAL A 274 -7.17 11.62 -19.18
CA VAL A 274 -7.10 12.09 -20.57
C VAL A 274 -6.43 13.46 -20.58
N GLY A 275 -5.28 13.57 -21.23
CA GLY A 275 -4.53 14.80 -21.31
C GLY A 275 -3.29 14.91 -20.41
N GLY A 276 -2.95 13.85 -19.68
CA GLY A 276 -1.77 13.73 -18.82
C GLY A 276 -2.01 14.14 -17.36
N ASP A 277 -1.20 13.56 -16.49
CA ASP A 277 -1.17 13.80 -15.03
C ASP A 277 -0.01 14.75 -14.69
N ALA A 278 -0.29 16.03 -14.46
CA ALA A 278 0.73 17.04 -14.15
C ALA A 278 1.55 16.71 -12.87
N PRO A 279 0.97 16.25 -11.75
CA PRO A 279 1.74 15.75 -10.61
C PRO A 279 2.72 14.62 -10.95
N ARG A 280 2.26 13.63 -11.71
CA ARG A 280 3.11 12.53 -12.17
C ARG A 280 4.20 13.03 -13.13
N GLY A 281 3.85 13.96 -14.03
CA GLY A 281 4.80 14.65 -14.89
C GLY A 281 5.89 15.39 -14.10
N GLY A 282 5.56 15.98 -12.95
CA GLY A 282 6.53 16.56 -12.03
C GLY A 282 7.49 15.50 -11.43
N ARG A 283 7.01 14.32 -11.09
CA ARG A 283 7.87 13.21 -10.66
C ARG A 283 8.75 12.68 -11.81
N LEU A 284 8.22 12.61 -13.04
CA LEU A 284 9.02 12.29 -14.24
C LEU A 284 10.10 13.35 -14.50
N TYR A 285 9.82 14.62 -14.28
CA TYR A 285 10.80 15.71 -14.38
C TYR A 285 12.01 15.51 -13.46
N ASP A 286 11.78 14.95 -12.27
CA ASP A 286 12.86 14.65 -11.33
C ASP A 286 13.63 13.39 -11.75
N LYS A 287 12.98 12.21 -11.81
CA LYS A 287 13.65 10.93 -12.06
C LYS A 287 12.70 10.01 -12.86
N TRP A 288 12.63 10.26 -14.19
CA TRP A 288 11.65 9.65 -15.08
C TRP A 288 11.72 8.12 -15.10
N TRP A 289 12.90 7.51 -15.12
CA TRP A 289 13.02 6.04 -15.16
C TRP A 289 12.46 5.38 -13.91
N LYS A 290 12.64 6.02 -12.76
CA LYS A 290 12.11 5.50 -11.49
C LYS A 290 10.59 5.62 -11.43
N GLU A 291 10.03 6.73 -11.90
CA GLU A 291 8.58 6.95 -11.93
C GLU A 291 7.88 6.10 -13.00
N ALA A 292 8.53 5.89 -14.15
CA ALA A 292 8.01 5.06 -15.24
C ALA A 292 8.29 3.56 -15.05
N GLY A 293 9.02 3.16 -14.00
CA GLY A 293 9.37 1.75 -13.77
C GLY A 293 10.36 1.18 -14.80
N LEU A 294 11.22 2.04 -15.37
CA LEU A 294 12.22 1.68 -16.36
C LEU A 294 13.60 1.52 -15.72
N ASP A 295 14.50 0.88 -16.46
CA ASP A 295 15.89 0.74 -16.03
C ASP A 295 16.59 2.10 -15.96
N GLU A 296 17.43 2.26 -14.95
CA GLU A 296 18.24 3.46 -14.75
C GLU A 296 19.27 3.62 -15.87
N PRO A 297 19.37 4.83 -16.50
CA PRO A 297 20.39 5.10 -17.49
C PRO A 297 21.81 4.96 -16.91
N THR A 298 22.70 4.27 -17.61
CA THR A 298 24.08 4.03 -17.16
C THR A 298 25.11 4.95 -17.81
N GLU A 299 24.78 5.52 -18.95
CA GLU A 299 25.65 6.43 -19.70
C GLU A 299 25.15 7.88 -19.53
N ASP A 300 26.03 8.84 -19.78
CA ASP A 300 25.66 10.25 -19.77
C ASP A 300 24.65 10.57 -20.89
N ASN A 301 23.70 11.48 -20.59
CA ASN A 301 22.82 12.03 -21.61
C ASN A 301 23.67 12.73 -22.72
N PRO A 302 23.41 12.45 -24.01
CA PRO A 302 24.18 13.07 -25.10
C PRO A 302 24.25 14.59 -25.05
N VAL A 303 23.16 15.27 -24.66
CA VAL A 303 23.13 16.73 -24.50
C VAL A 303 24.13 17.22 -23.44
N TRP A 304 24.46 16.38 -22.44
CA TRP A 304 25.36 16.75 -21.35
C TRP A 304 26.75 17.14 -21.82
N ALA A 305 27.20 16.57 -22.94
CA ALA A 305 28.50 16.92 -23.55
C ALA A 305 28.60 18.39 -24.03
N ARG A 306 27.49 19.09 -24.11
CA ARG A 306 27.45 20.51 -24.54
C ARG A 306 27.84 21.50 -23.44
N GLN A 307 27.92 21.02 -22.19
CA GLN A 307 28.35 21.82 -21.04
C GLN A 307 29.67 21.25 -20.45
N THR A 308 30.40 22.06 -19.70
CA THR A 308 31.69 21.68 -19.09
C THR A 308 31.82 22.11 -17.64
N THR A 309 30.77 22.69 -17.07
CA THR A 309 30.81 23.33 -15.76
C THR A 309 30.33 22.38 -14.65
N ASN A 310 29.24 21.68 -14.90
CA ASN A 310 28.71 20.67 -13.99
C ASN A 310 29.39 19.32 -14.25
N THR A 311 29.91 18.70 -13.20
CA THR A 311 30.71 17.46 -13.27
C THR A 311 29.95 16.19 -12.96
N ARG A 312 28.63 16.25 -12.86
CA ARG A 312 27.78 15.05 -12.69
C ARG A 312 27.90 14.13 -13.90
N SER A 313 27.62 12.87 -13.70
CA SER A 313 27.72 11.81 -14.73
C SER A 313 26.63 10.75 -14.50
N GLY A 314 26.45 9.84 -15.48
CA GLY A 314 25.52 8.74 -15.44
C GLY A 314 24.07 9.19 -15.39
N ASP A 315 23.26 8.55 -14.55
CA ASP A 315 21.83 8.76 -14.42
C ASP A 315 21.46 10.21 -14.03
N ASP A 316 22.25 10.88 -13.22
CA ASP A 316 21.99 12.28 -12.85
C ASP A 316 21.88 13.19 -14.09
N THR A 317 22.62 12.91 -15.16
CA THR A 317 22.61 13.73 -16.39
C THR A 317 21.31 13.58 -17.19
N TRP A 318 20.47 12.61 -16.86
CA TRP A 318 19.17 12.34 -17.47
C TRP A 318 17.99 12.96 -16.73
N ARG A 319 18.24 13.56 -15.58
CA ARG A 319 17.21 14.24 -14.80
C ARG A 319 16.97 15.63 -15.38
N CYS A 320 15.75 15.93 -15.77
CA CYS A 320 15.40 17.23 -16.38
C CYS A 320 15.84 18.40 -15.49
N LYS A 321 15.70 18.23 -14.17
CA LYS A 321 16.09 19.24 -13.17
C LYS A 321 17.59 19.56 -13.14
N GLU A 322 18.46 18.66 -13.61
CA GLU A 322 19.92 18.95 -13.65
C GLU A 322 20.25 19.98 -14.74
N CYS A 323 19.49 19.99 -15.83
CA CYS A 323 19.65 20.97 -16.91
C CYS A 323 18.82 22.21 -16.67
N HIS A 324 17.57 22.04 -16.24
CA HIS A 324 16.55 23.09 -16.22
C HIS A 324 16.28 23.69 -14.84
N GLY A 325 16.92 23.14 -13.77
CA GLY A 325 16.79 23.61 -12.39
C GLY A 325 15.49 23.17 -11.70
N TRP A 326 15.50 23.13 -10.38
CA TRP A 326 14.29 22.93 -9.58
C TRP A 326 13.36 24.13 -9.57
N ASP A 327 13.89 25.31 -9.93
CA ASP A 327 13.14 26.55 -10.12
C ASP A 327 12.59 26.71 -11.55
N TYR A 328 12.87 25.75 -12.43
CA TYR A 328 12.49 25.71 -13.85
C TYR A 328 13.05 26.87 -14.68
N GLN A 329 14.06 27.60 -14.17
CA GLN A 329 14.63 28.78 -14.84
C GLN A 329 16.01 28.51 -15.47
N GLY A 330 16.58 27.32 -15.22
CA GLY A 330 17.87 26.92 -15.77
C GLY A 330 18.97 27.93 -15.47
N ALA A 331 19.71 28.35 -16.50
CA ALA A 331 20.78 29.31 -16.37
C ALA A 331 20.35 30.72 -15.92
N ALA A 332 19.06 31.03 -16.00
CA ALA A 332 18.54 32.37 -15.61
C ALA A 332 18.10 32.44 -14.13
N GLY A 333 18.01 31.25 -13.44
CA GLY A 333 17.48 31.16 -12.09
C GLY A 333 18.53 30.91 -11.02
N ALA A 334 18.10 30.24 -9.94
CA ALA A 334 18.92 29.88 -8.78
C ALA A 334 20.13 29.02 -9.16
N TYR A 335 20.01 28.26 -10.25
CA TYR A 335 21.07 27.38 -10.78
C TYR A 335 21.93 28.04 -11.84
N GLY A 336 21.84 29.36 -11.99
CA GLY A 336 22.65 30.17 -12.94
C GLY A 336 24.12 30.32 -12.56
N SER A 337 24.58 29.70 -11.47
CA SER A 337 25.98 29.72 -11.04
C SER A 337 26.27 28.52 -10.09
N GLY A 338 27.56 28.32 -9.77
CA GLY A 338 28.00 27.28 -8.84
C GLY A 338 28.10 25.89 -9.47
N SER A 339 28.13 24.84 -8.63
CA SER A 339 28.36 23.46 -9.04
C SER A 339 27.24 22.82 -9.87
N HIS A 340 26.04 23.43 -9.82
CA HIS A 340 24.86 22.99 -10.57
C HIS A 340 24.69 23.71 -11.91
N PHE A 341 25.52 24.70 -12.19
CA PHE A 341 25.38 25.46 -13.42
C PHE A 341 25.70 24.63 -14.66
N THR A 342 24.79 24.63 -15.63
CA THR A 342 24.93 23.91 -16.90
C THR A 342 24.86 24.84 -18.13
N GLY A 343 24.29 26.04 -17.96
CA GLY A 343 24.05 26.98 -19.06
C GLY A 343 22.81 26.66 -19.91
N PHE A 344 22.08 25.59 -19.60
CA PHE A 344 20.83 25.24 -20.32
C PHE A 344 19.69 26.21 -19.95
N PRO A 345 18.72 26.41 -20.89
CA PRO A 345 17.60 27.33 -20.66
C PRO A 345 16.59 26.77 -19.64
N GLY A 346 15.78 27.65 -19.08
CA GLY A 346 14.62 27.31 -18.27
C GLY A 346 13.40 26.86 -19.09
N LEU A 347 12.36 26.45 -18.38
CA LEU A 347 11.13 25.88 -18.95
C LEU A 347 9.86 26.69 -18.66
N LEU A 348 9.92 27.80 -17.93
CA LEU A 348 8.71 28.57 -17.58
C LEU A 348 7.89 29.03 -18.81
N GLY A 349 8.51 29.14 -19.97
CA GLY A 349 7.82 29.44 -21.23
C GLY A 349 7.22 28.23 -21.95
N ALA A 350 7.32 27.02 -21.37
CA ALA A 350 6.80 25.80 -22.02
C ALA A 350 5.26 25.81 -22.12
N ALA A 351 4.57 26.45 -21.18
CA ALA A 351 3.11 26.57 -21.20
C ALA A 351 2.55 27.21 -22.49
N GLU A 352 3.33 28.05 -23.17
CA GLU A 352 2.93 28.72 -24.41
C GLU A 352 3.11 27.86 -25.66
N LYS A 353 3.86 26.74 -25.57
CA LYS A 353 4.11 25.85 -26.70
C LYS A 353 2.93 24.90 -26.95
N SER A 354 2.80 24.41 -28.19
CA SER A 354 1.81 23.36 -28.48
C SER A 354 2.19 22.02 -27.82
N ILE A 355 1.23 21.13 -27.62
CA ILE A 355 1.48 19.77 -27.10
C ILE A 355 2.43 19.03 -28.06
N GLU A 356 2.21 19.15 -29.36
CA GLU A 356 3.02 18.49 -30.39
C GLU A 356 4.47 18.99 -30.38
N ASP A 357 4.69 20.29 -30.19
CA ASP A 357 6.04 20.87 -30.08
C ASP A 357 6.76 20.36 -28.83
N LEU A 358 6.06 20.25 -27.69
CA LEU A 358 6.63 19.71 -26.45
C LEU A 358 6.97 18.23 -26.59
N ILE A 359 6.07 17.42 -27.16
CA ILE A 359 6.34 16.02 -27.44
C ILE A 359 7.59 15.89 -28.34
N ALA A 360 7.66 16.64 -29.44
CA ALA A 360 8.79 16.63 -30.36
C ALA A 360 10.12 17.05 -29.66
N GLN A 361 10.06 17.99 -28.72
CA GLN A 361 11.25 18.39 -27.95
C GLN A 361 11.69 17.31 -26.96
N ILE A 362 10.75 16.62 -26.30
CA ILE A 362 11.06 15.57 -25.33
C ILE A 362 11.57 14.30 -26.04
N THR A 363 11.01 13.96 -27.19
CA THR A 363 11.29 12.68 -27.88
C THR A 363 12.34 12.79 -28.98
N GLY A 364 13.19 13.80 -28.97
CA GLY A 364 14.27 13.93 -29.94
C GLY A 364 13.86 14.44 -31.32
N GLY A 365 12.58 14.74 -31.54
CA GLY A 365 12.08 15.23 -32.84
C GLY A 365 12.61 16.61 -33.23
N THR A 366 12.90 17.45 -32.25
CA THR A 366 13.49 18.78 -32.45
C THR A 366 15.02 18.74 -32.32
N ASP A 367 15.54 18.00 -31.36
CA ASP A 367 16.96 17.81 -31.05
C ASP A 367 17.22 16.34 -30.79
N PRO A 368 17.87 15.60 -31.74
CA PRO A 368 18.08 14.17 -31.61
C PRO A 368 18.95 13.74 -30.41
N GLU A 369 19.69 14.68 -29.80
CA GLU A 369 20.47 14.38 -28.58
C GLU A 369 19.64 14.56 -27.30
N HIS A 370 18.52 15.28 -27.39
CA HIS A 370 17.53 15.45 -26.32
C HIS A 370 16.37 14.45 -26.50
N ASP A 371 16.69 13.15 -26.39
CA ASP A 371 15.75 12.07 -26.69
C ASP A 371 15.43 11.26 -25.43
N PHE A 372 14.20 11.37 -24.98
CA PHE A 372 13.58 10.63 -23.87
C PHE A 372 12.48 9.68 -24.36
N SER A 373 12.51 9.28 -25.64
CA SER A 373 11.54 8.36 -26.26
C SER A 373 11.54 6.94 -25.67
N ALA A 374 12.45 6.64 -24.74
CA ALA A 374 12.38 5.44 -23.90
C ALA A 374 11.16 5.44 -22.96
N MET A 375 10.62 6.62 -22.63
CA MET A 375 9.35 6.73 -21.91
C MET A 375 8.18 6.32 -22.81
N ALA A 376 7.15 5.69 -22.22
CA ALA A 376 5.90 5.44 -22.94
C ALA A 376 5.21 6.76 -23.32
N GLU A 377 4.35 6.72 -24.34
CA GLU A 377 3.59 7.90 -24.78
C GLU A 377 2.79 8.55 -23.65
N ALA A 378 2.21 7.75 -22.75
CA ALA A 378 1.49 8.24 -21.58
C ALA A 378 2.41 9.01 -20.62
N ASP A 379 3.65 8.55 -20.38
CA ASP A 379 4.62 9.26 -19.54
C ASP A 379 5.02 10.60 -20.16
N VAL A 380 5.21 10.62 -21.48
CA VAL A 380 5.50 11.85 -22.21
C VAL A 380 4.34 12.83 -22.09
N LEU A 381 3.09 12.36 -22.18
CA LEU A 381 1.90 13.19 -22.01
C LEU A 381 1.79 13.74 -20.58
N ASP A 382 2.11 12.96 -19.57
CA ASP A 382 2.15 13.41 -18.17
C ASP A 382 3.21 14.51 -17.98
N LEU A 383 4.39 14.31 -18.54
CA LEU A 383 5.45 15.32 -18.49
C LEU A 383 5.01 16.59 -19.24
N VAL A 384 4.34 16.47 -20.39
CA VAL A 384 3.76 17.62 -21.11
C VAL A 384 2.71 18.34 -20.27
N ALA A 385 1.83 17.58 -19.59
CA ALA A 385 0.84 18.16 -18.68
C ALA A 385 1.51 18.97 -17.54
N PHE A 386 2.59 18.44 -16.97
CA PHE A 386 3.38 19.16 -15.98
C PHE A 386 4.01 20.44 -16.56
N LEU A 387 4.57 20.39 -17.76
CA LEU A 387 5.18 21.54 -18.43
C LEU A 387 4.17 22.63 -18.77
N LYS A 388 2.91 22.29 -19.03
CA LYS A 388 1.84 23.24 -19.37
C LYS A 388 1.10 23.79 -18.16
N GLU A 389 0.87 22.99 -17.13
CA GLU A 389 -0.04 23.30 -16.03
C GLU A 389 0.63 23.21 -14.65
N GLY A 390 1.71 22.42 -14.54
CA GLY A 390 2.40 22.16 -13.29
C GLY A 390 3.55 23.13 -12.97
N LEU A 391 4.12 23.83 -13.97
CA LEU A 391 5.20 24.79 -13.73
C LEU A 391 4.69 26.04 -13.01
N VAL A 392 5.46 26.49 -12.02
CA VAL A 392 5.19 27.75 -11.30
C VAL A 392 6.49 28.51 -11.15
N ASP A 393 6.45 29.79 -11.40
CA ASP A 393 7.54 30.71 -11.03
C ASP A 393 7.59 30.83 -9.50
N VAL A 394 8.62 30.25 -8.90
CA VAL A 394 8.83 30.23 -7.44
C VAL A 394 9.71 31.39 -6.96
N SER A 395 10.22 32.24 -7.85
CA SER A 395 11.08 33.37 -7.50
C SER A 395 10.45 34.33 -6.49
N PRO A 396 9.12 34.61 -6.50
CA PRO A 396 8.54 35.53 -5.52
C PRO A 396 8.52 34.97 -4.09
N PHE A 397 8.72 33.67 -3.92
CA PHE A 397 8.50 32.93 -2.66
C PHE A 397 9.78 32.53 -1.95
N ILE A 398 10.94 32.68 -2.58
CA ILE A 398 12.24 32.32 -2.01
C ILE A 398 13.22 33.49 -2.22
N ASP A 399 13.84 33.90 -1.12
CA ASP A 399 14.99 34.81 -1.18
C ASP A 399 16.21 34.05 -1.73
N THR A 400 16.70 34.42 -2.89
CA THR A 400 17.77 33.68 -3.58
C THR A 400 19.13 33.80 -2.92
N GLU A 401 19.36 34.80 -2.05
CA GLU A 401 20.61 34.99 -1.31
C GLU A 401 20.63 34.18 -0.02
N THR A 402 19.53 34.20 0.73
CA THR A 402 19.41 33.53 2.02
C THR A 402 18.75 32.16 1.95
N LYS A 403 18.09 31.84 0.84
CA LYS A 403 17.24 30.65 0.62
C LYS A 403 16.02 30.56 1.56
N ALA A 404 15.70 31.63 2.25
CA ALA A 404 14.55 31.70 3.15
C ALA A 404 13.24 31.78 2.37
N ALA A 405 12.19 31.15 2.89
CA ALA A 405 10.82 31.33 2.40
C ALA A 405 10.36 32.77 2.62
N ILE A 406 9.64 33.33 1.64
CA ILE A 406 9.05 34.66 1.68
C ILE A 406 7.54 34.55 1.79
N GLY A 407 6.96 35.18 2.82
CA GLY A 407 5.51 35.32 2.95
C GLY A 407 4.79 34.07 3.50
N GLY A 408 5.52 33.07 4.00
CA GLY A 408 4.92 31.87 4.62
C GLY A 408 4.57 32.07 6.10
N ASP A 409 3.57 31.34 6.57
CA ASP A 409 3.13 31.24 7.96
C ASP A 409 3.53 29.89 8.54
N ALA A 410 4.50 29.86 9.44
CA ALA A 410 5.00 28.62 10.02
C ALA A 410 3.94 27.87 10.86
N ALA A 411 2.96 28.55 11.46
CA ALA A 411 1.93 27.88 12.25
C ALA A 411 0.89 27.17 11.33
N SER A 412 0.53 27.79 10.21
CA SER A 412 -0.28 27.17 9.17
C SER A 412 0.45 25.99 8.54
N GLY A 413 1.76 26.16 8.26
CA GLY A 413 2.62 25.09 7.74
C GLY A 413 2.78 23.92 8.71
N GLU A 414 2.91 24.17 10.01
CA GLU A 414 2.93 23.12 11.04
C GLU A 414 1.64 22.29 11.00
N ALA A 415 0.48 22.92 10.95
CA ALA A 415 -0.80 22.21 10.90
C ALA A 415 -0.93 21.31 9.67
N LEU A 416 -0.50 21.78 8.49
CA LEU A 416 -0.48 21.01 7.25
C LEU A 416 0.54 19.87 7.32
N TYR A 417 1.74 20.15 7.83
CA TYR A 417 2.79 19.14 8.01
C TYR A 417 2.35 18.03 8.96
N MET A 418 1.82 18.38 10.12
CA MET A 418 1.35 17.42 11.12
C MET A 418 0.19 16.55 10.62
N SER A 419 -0.67 17.07 9.77
CA SER A 419 -1.81 16.32 9.22
C SER A 419 -1.45 15.43 8.03
N THR A 420 -0.35 15.74 7.32
CA THR A 420 -0.07 15.11 6.01
C THR A 420 1.29 14.43 5.94
N CYS A 421 2.33 15.00 6.56
CA CYS A 421 3.73 14.60 6.31
C CYS A 421 4.29 13.67 7.39
N THR A 422 3.79 13.78 8.63
CA THR A 422 4.37 13.10 9.81
C THR A 422 4.33 11.59 9.75
N VAL A 423 3.33 11.02 9.05
CA VAL A 423 3.19 9.56 8.88
C VAL A 423 4.44 8.93 8.28
N CYS A 424 5.10 9.66 7.35
CA CYS A 424 6.31 9.18 6.69
C CYS A 424 7.58 9.84 7.24
N HIS A 425 7.52 11.14 7.52
CA HIS A 425 8.71 11.92 7.85
C HIS A 425 8.93 12.10 9.37
N GLY A 426 7.96 11.70 10.21
CA GLY A 426 7.97 11.96 11.65
C GLY A 426 7.67 13.42 12.00
N ASP A 427 7.38 13.68 13.26
CA ASP A 427 7.00 15.02 13.74
C ASP A 427 8.13 16.05 13.57
N ASP A 428 9.36 15.58 13.58
CA ASP A 428 10.58 16.39 13.46
C ASP A 428 11.28 16.28 12.09
N GLY A 429 10.68 15.58 11.13
CA GLY A 429 11.19 15.44 9.77
C GLY A 429 12.36 14.48 9.60
N ARG A 430 12.73 13.66 10.62
CA ARG A 430 13.94 12.85 10.63
C ARG A 430 13.70 11.33 10.58
N LEU A 431 12.46 10.89 10.35
CA LEU A 431 12.14 9.47 10.28
C LEU A 431 12.74 8.78 9.05
N ILE A 432 12.88 9.51 7.94
CA ILE A 432 13.51 9.02 6.71
C ILE A 432 14.81 9.79 6.47
N ASN A 433 15.92 9.08 6.34
CA ASN A 433 17.18 9.63 5.81
C ASN A 433 17.17 9.51 4.28
N PHE A 434 17.36 10.61 3.58
CA PHE A 434 17.32 10.69 2.11
C PHE A 434 18.67 10.44 1.44
N HIS A 435 19.75 10.37 2.22
CA HIS A 435 21.12 10.21 1.75
C HIS A 435 21.85 9.08 2.50
N ASP A 436 23.16 9.00 2.38
CA ASP A 436 23.98 7.97 3.02
C ASP A 436 23.98 8.11 4.55
N PRO A 437 24.12 7.00 5.31
CA PRO A 437 24.21 7.05 6.77
C PRO A 437 25.36 7.92 7.31
N ASP A 438 26.46 8.06 6.55
CA ASP A 438 27.62 8.86 6.92
C ASP A 438 27.45 10.36 6.57
N ASP A 439 26.47 10.68 5.72
CA ASP A 439 26.11 12.06 5.32
C ASP A 439 24.58 12.17 5.26
N PRO A 440 23.88 12.10 6.39
CA PRO A 440 22.42 12.00 6.42
C PRO A 440 21.75 13.31 6.02
N GLU A 441 20.66 13.19 5.29
CA GLU A 441 19.84 14.30 4.83
C GLU A 441 18.37 14.07 5.20
N PHE A 442 17.73 15.07 5.77
CA PHE A 442 16.38 15.04 6.29
C PHE A 442 15.51 16.17 5.71
N VAL A 443 14.24 16.21 6.06
CA VAL A 443 13.30 17.24 5.60
C VAL A 443 13.83 18.64 5.86
N GLY A 444 14.38 18.91 7.06
CA GLY A 444 14.96 20.21 7.40
C GLY A 444 16.14 20.59 6.52
N ASN A 445 17.03 19.65 6.19
CA ASN A 445 18.17 19.90 5.30
C ASN A 445 17.71 20.35 3.92
N ILE A 446 16.79 19.59 3.29
CA ILE A 446 16.25 19.93 1.97
C ILE A 446 15.59 21.32 2.01
N ALA A 447 14.79 21.60 3.04
CA ALA A 447 14.07 22.87 3.16
C ALA A 447 15.03 24.08 3.27
N VAL A 448 16.16 23.93 3.96
CA VAL A 448 17.16 25.00 4.16
C VAL A 448 18.12 25.10 2.97
N ASP A 449 18.66 23.97 2.52
CA ASP A 449 19.75 23.95 1.55
C ASP A 449 19.27 24.07 0.10
N ASN A 450 18.06 23.53 -0.19
CA ASN A 450 17.47 23.54 -1.53
C ASN A 450 15.94 23.75 -1.49
N PRO A 451 15.42 24.90 -1.08
CA PRO A 451 14.00 25.17 -0.97
C PRO A 451 13.24 25.02 -2.31
N TRP A 452 13.89 25.17 -3.43
CA TRP A 452 13.30 24.93 -4.77
C TRP A 452 12.98 23.45 -4.97
N GLU A 453 13.88 22.56 -4.59
CA GLU A 453 13.65 21.12 -4.56
C GLU A 453 12.52 20.77 -3.59
N PHE A 454 12.54 21.33 -2.38
CA PHE A 454 11.48 21.13 -1.40
C PHE A 454 10.11 21.47 -1.97
N ILE A 455 9.95 22.65 -2.59
CA ILE A 455 8.70 23.08 -3.23
C ILE A 455 8.28 22.10 -4.32
N HIS A 456 9.21 21.68 -5.19
CA HIS A 456 8.92 20.72 -6.24
C HIS A 456 8.41 19.39 -5.67
N LYS A 457 9.11 18.83 -4.66
CA LYS A 457 8.76 17.57 -4.02
C LYS A 457 7.40 17.64 -3.31
N VAL A 458 7.12 18.72 -2.58
CA VAL A 458 5.82 18.91 -1.94
C VAL A 458 4.71 19.03 -2.98
N ARG A 459 4.94 19.75 -4.09
CA ARG A 459 3.95 19.94 -5.13
C ARG A 459 3.67 18.70 -5.97
N ALA A 460 4.69 17.97 -6.38
CA ALA A 460 4.56 16.84 -7.31
C ALA A 460 4.60 15.46 -6.62
N GLY A 461 5.25 15.34 -5.47
CA GLY A 461 5.60 14.09 -4.82
C GLY A 461 7.01 13.61 -5.16
N GLN A 462 7.39 12.43 -4.64
CA GLN A 462 8.69 11.79 -4.84
C GLN A 462 8.57 10.63 -5.83
N PRO A 463 9.42 10.54 -6.88
CA PRO A 463 9.36 9.47 -7.88
C PRO A 463 9.41 8.06 -7.29
N GLY A 464 8.52 7.19 -7.73
CA GLY A 464 8.45 5.79 -7.33
C GLY A 464 8.08 5.57 -5.86
N THR A 465 7.41 6.54 -5.22
CA THR A 465 6.95 6.44 -3.83
C THR A 465 5.50 6.90 -3.69
N GLY A 466 4.90 6.63 -2.52
CA GLY A 466 3.57 7.13 -2.17
C GLY A 466 3.56 8.54 -1.54
N MET A 467 4.58 9.37 -1.75
CA MET A 467 4.59 10.74 -1.22
C MET A 467 3.44 11.56 -1.84
N PRO A 468 2.51 12.10 -1.02
CA PRO A 468 1.37 12.86 -1.55
C PRO A 468 1.80 14.15 -2.26
N SER A 469 1.01 14.54 -3.25
CA SER A 469 1.20 15.77 -4.04
C SER A 469 0.29 16.89 -3.54
N ALA A 470 0.82 18.06 -3.29
CA ALA A 470 0.05 19.25 -2.96
C ALA A 470 -0.93 19.64 -4.09
N ILE A 471 -0.53 19.42 -5.36
CA ILE A 471 -1.40 19.68 -6.52
C ILE A 471 -2.64 18.79 -6.43
N VAL A 472 -2.46 17.50 -6.16
CA VAL A 472 -3.57 16.54 -6.03
C VAL A 472 -4.45 16.89 -4.83
N ASN A 473 -3.86 17.30 -3.72
CA ASN A 473 -4.59 17.69 -2.51
C ASN A 473 -5.30 19.05 -2.63
N GLY A 474 -5.17 19.73 -3.78
CA GLY A 474 -5.77 21.04 -3.98
C GLY A 474 -5.15 22.15 -3.12
N TRP A 475 -3.90 21.95 -2.64
CA TRP A 475 -3.20 22.97 -1.88
C TRP A 475 -2.86 24.16 -2.75
N SER A 476 -3.05 25.35 -2.21
CA SER A 476 -2.59 26.59 -2.83
C SER A 476 -1.07 26.68 -2.77
N MET A 477 -0.49 27.57 -3.57
CA MET A 477 0.94 27.85 -3.47
C MET A 477 1.30 28.43 -2.10
N GLN A 478 0.38 29.18 -1.45
CA GLN A 478 0.57 29.68 -0.09
C GLN A 478 0.71 28.53 0.92
N ASP A 479 -0.12 27.49 0.82
CA ASP A 479 -0.01 26.30 1.69
C ASP A 479 1.35 25.61 1.57
N VAL A 480 1.89 25.52 0.34
CA VAL A 480 3.22 24.96 0.08
C VAL A 480 4.33 25.82 0.71
N ILE A 481 4.21 27.16 0.62
CA ILE A 481 5.18 28.09 1.21
C ILE A 481 5.09 28.09 2.75
N ASP A 482 3.89 27.94 3.31
CA ASP A 482 3.69 27.82 4.75
C ASP A 482 4.39 26.55 5.26
N VAL A 483 4.23 25.41 4.57
CA VAL A 483 4.93 24.15 4.92
C VAL A 483 6.44 24.29 4.76
N LEU A 484 6.95 24.96 3.72
CA LEU A 484 8.38 25.25 3.57
C LEU A 484 8.89 26.08 4.76
N THR A 485 8.15 27.13 5.15
CA THR A 485 8.52 28.01 6.26
C THR A 485 8.62 27.25 7.58
N PHE A 486 7.68 26.33 7.85
CA PHE A 486 7.73 25.44 8.98
C PHE A 486 8.94 24.47 8.89
N ALA A 487 9.13 23.84 7.73
CA ALA A 487 10.17 22.86 7.50
C ALA A 487 11.58 23.45 7.63
N GLN A 488 11.78 24.72 7.30
CA GLN A 488 13.05 25.42 7.53
C GLN A 488 13.39 25.61 9.01
N GLY A 489 12.43 25.37 9.92
CA GLY A 489 12.65 25.32 11.36
C GLY A 489 12.90 23.93 11.93
N LEU A 490 12.79 22.87 11.12
CA LEU A 490 13.02 21.50 11.55
C LEU A 490 14.50 21.18 11.76
N PRO A 491 14.84 20.20 12.63
CA PRO A 491 16.21 19.77 12.83
C PRO A 491 16.88 19.27 11.55
N THR A 492 18.17 19.59 11.42
CA THR A 492 19.05 19.15 10.31
C THR A 492 20.09 18.12 10.73
N ASP A 493 20.32 17.97 12.03
CA ASP A 493 21.24 16.98 12.57
C ASP A 493 20.56 15.60 12.73
N PRO A 494 21.31 14.48 12.68
CA PRO A 494 20.78 13.15 12.96
C PRO A 494 20.10 13.06 14.34
N PRO A 495 19.07 12.21 14.50
CA PRO A 495 18.37 12.02 15.78
C PRO A 495 19.22 11.35 16.85
#